data_ab1b6078c54e6677054cc90bdeaad63b
#
_entry.id   ab1b6078c54e6677054cc90bdeaad63b
#
_cell.length_a   1.000
_cell.length_b   1.000
_cell.length_c   1.000
_cell.angle_alpha   90.00
_cell.angle_beta   90.00
_cell.angle_gamma   90.00
#
_symmetry.space_group_name_H-M   'P 1'
#
loop_
_entity.id
_entity.type
_entity.pdbx_description
1 polymer ?
#
loop_
_entity_poly.entity_id
_entity_poly.type
_entity_poly.pdbx_seq_one_letter_code
_entity_poly.pdbx_strand_id
1 'polypeptide(L)'
;MFIYHYLKGREQKNVEQYKIDFERNIKIVIKCAEQSGKLPVIGETGEESIWDPTYFTNVVYPIINKYKLGWILFWRNAWEPDKPNHYYLPYPGHSSESDFKQFVDKPLILTNKDVYQQ
;
A
#
# COMPACT_ATOMS: atom_id res chain seq x y z
N MET A 1 -13.97 7.93 -3.89
CA MET A 1 -12.87 8.34 -4.80
C MET A 1 -11.63 7.53 -4.49
N PHE A 2 -11.00 6.95 -5.47
CA PHE A 2 -9.88 6.02 -5.32
C PHE A 2 -8.79 6.22 -6.39
N ILE A 3 -7.61 5.68 -6.12
CA ILE A 3 -6.47 5.64 -7.05
C ILE A 3 -5.93 4.22 -7.18
N TYR A 4 -5.26 3.99 -8.32
CA TYR A 4 -4.39 2.84 -8.56
C TYR A 4 -2.97 3.35 -8.71
N HIS A 5 -2.03 2.85 -7.94
CA HIS A 5 -0.65 3.27 -8.05
C HIS A 5 0.31 2.18 -7.57
N TYR A 6 1.22 1.76 -8.44
CA TYR A 6 2.16 0.68 -8.19
C TYR A 6 3.61 1.17 -8.28
N LEU A 7 4.44 0.67 -7.38
CA LEU A 7 5.89 0.83 -7.50
C LEU A 7 6.40 -0.13 -8.57
N LYS A 8 6.98 0.43 -9.63
CA LYS A 8 7.57 -0.30 -10.74
C LYS A 8 9.06 0.00 -10.84
N GLY A 9 9.85 -1.05 -11.14
CA GLY A 9 11.29 -0.95 -11.19
C GLY A 9 11.96 -1.09 -9.81
N ARG A 10 13.22 -1.51 -9.81
CA ARG A 10 13.96 -1.91 -8.59
C ARG A 10 15.10 -0.96 -8.23
N GLU A 11 15.15 0.22 -8.83
CA GLU A 11 16.17 1.21 -8.54
C GLU A 11 15.64 2.24 -7.54
N GLN A 12 16.55 2.82 -6.75
CA GLN A 12 16.19 3.85 -5.77
C GLN A 12 15.43 5.04 -6.41
N LYS A 13 15.80 5.44 -7.62
CA LYS A 13 15.09 6.50 -8.35
C LYS A 13 13.61 6.17 -8.60
N ASN A 14 13.27 4.89 -8.79
CA ASN A 14 11.88 4.44 -8.98
C ASN A 14 11.11 4.54 -7.65
N VAL A 15 11.74 4.21 -6.54
CA VAL A 15 11.14 4.38 -5.19
C VAL A 15 10.85 5.84 -4.91
N GLU A 16 11.81 6.74 -5.15
CA GLU A 16 11.62 8.17 -4.94
C GLU A 16 10.53 8.76 -5.85
N GLN A 17 10.50 8.36 -7.12
CA GLN A 17 9.44 8.79 -8.04
C GLN A 17 8.08 8.25 -7.62
N TYR A 18 8.00 7.00 -7.18
CA TYR A 18 6.77 6.41 -6.64
C TYR A 18 6.25 7.22 -5.45
N LYS A 19 7.12 7.57 -4.49
CA LYS A 19 6.73 8.36 -3.32
C LYS A 19 6.12 9.70 -3.71
N ILE A 20 6.77 10.42 -4.63
CA ILE A 20 6.31 11.73 -5.12
C ILE A 20 4.94 11.61 -5.79
N ASP A 21 4.82 10.67 -6.72
CA ASP A 21 3.60 10.48 -7.49
C ASP A 21 2.44 9.94 -6.63
N PHE A 22 2.75 9.03 -5.72
CA PHE A 22 1.77 8.46 -4.81
C PHE A 22 1.17 9.52 -3.89
N GLU A 23 2.01 10.34 -3.27
CA GLU A 23 1.55 11.42 -2.41
C GLU A 23 0.78 12.50 -3.19
N ARG A 24 1.24 12.87 -4.39
CA ARG A 24 0.51 13.78 -5.28
C ARG A 24 -0.88 13.25 -5.60
N ASN A 25 -0.99 11.98 -5.95
CA ASN A 25 -2.27 11.35 -6.30
C ASN A 25 -3.22 11.27 -5.09
N ILE A 26 -2.70 10.98 -3.90
CA ILE A 26 -3.47 11.02 -2.66
C ILE A 26 -4.07 12.42 -2.42
N LYS A 27 -3.29 13.47 -2.58
CA LYS A 27 -3.78 14.85 -2.43
C LYS A 27 -4.90 15.19 -3.42
N ILE A 28 -4.77 14.74 -4.66
CA ILE A 28 -5.81 14.94 -5.69
C ILE A 28 -7.10 14.22 -5.29
N VAL A 29 -6.98 12.96 -4.88
CA VAL A 29 -8.14 12.15 -4.46
C VAL A 29 -8.84 12.75 -3.25
N ILE A 30 -8.08 13.22 -2.25
CA ILE A 30 -8.65 13.89 -1.07
C ILE A 30 -9.44 15.11 -1.48
N LYS A 31 -8.85 15.99 -2.31
CA LYS A 31 -9.54 17.20 -2.79
C LYS A 31 -10.83 16.87 -3.54
N CYS A 32 -10.81 15.89 -4.43
CA CYS A 32 -12.00 15.46 -5.18
C CYS A 32 -13.05 14.83 -4.24
N ALA A 33 -12.62 14.05 -3.25
CA ALA A 33 -13.52 13.44 -2.28
C ALA A 33 -14.23 14.49 -1.41
N GLU A 34 -13.48 15.49 -0.92
CA GLU A 34 -14.05 16.61 -0.17
C GLU A 34 -15.11 17.37 -0.98
N GLN A 35 -14.82 17.70 -2.24
CA GLN A 35 -15.75 18.37 -3.14
C GLN A 35 -17.02 17.57 -3.43
N SER A 36 -16.94 16.24 -3.36
CA SER A 36 -18.03 15.30 -3.70
C SER A 36 -18.73 14.73 -2.47
N GLY A 37 -18.28 15.07 -1.26
CA GLY A 37 -18.79 14.44 -0.03
C GLY A 37 -18.49 12.93 0.04
N LYS A 38 -17.36 12.48 -0.50
CA LYS A 38 -16.97 11.08 -0.57
C LYS A 38 -15.75 10.79 0.32
N LEU A 39 -15.57 9.53 0.67
CA LEU A 39 -14.41 9.07 1.42
C LEU A 39 -13.22 8.82 0.44
N PRO A 40 -12.04 9.40 0.68
CA PRO A 40 -10.86 9.10 -0.11
C PRO A 40 -10.29 7.73 0.27
N VAL A 41 -9.95 6.92 -0.73
CA VAL A 41 -9.39 5.58 -0.52
C VAL A 41 -8.29 5.30 -1.54
N ILE A 42 -7.38 4.39 -1.19
CA ILE A 42 -6.40 3.83 -2.12
C ILE A 42 -6.97 2.50 -2.62
N GLY A 43 -7.52 2.51 -3.84
CA GLY A 43 -8.18 1.36 -4.43
C GLY A 43 -7.26 0.19 -4.72
N GLU A 44 -6.02 0.49 -5.15
CA GLU A 44 -4.98 -0.51 -5.36
C GLU A 44 -3.60 0.13 -5.26
N THR A 45 -2.68 -0.57 -4.59
CA THR A 45 -1.25 -0.26 -4.63
C THR A 45 -0.44 -1.53 -4.42
N GLY A 46 0.86 -1.44 -4.56
CA GLY A 46 1.76 -2.54 -4.26
C GLY A 46 3.09 -2.45 -4.99
N GLU A 47 3.97 -3.32 -4.57
CA GLU A 47 5.25 -3.63 -5.20
C GLU A 47 5.26 -5.11 -5.52
N GLU A 48 5.27 -5.46 -6.79
CA GLU A 48 5.25 -6.85 -7.21
C GLU A 48 6.50 -7.58 -6.71
N SER A 49 6.30 -8.75 -6.10
CA SER A 49 7.33 -9.57 -5.45
C SER A 49 7.98 -8.92 -4.21
N ILE A 50 7.63 -7.71 -3.85
CA ILE A 50 8.12 -6.96 -2.68
C ILE A 50 9.65 -7.10 -2.56
N TRP A 51 10.35 -6.64 -3.57
CA TRP A 51 11.82 -6.71 -3.60
C TRP A 51 12.51 -5.79 -2.58
N ASP A 52 11.82 -4.70 -2.14
CA ASP A 52 12.27 -3.87 -1.03
C ASP A 52 11.75 -4.45 0.29
N PRO A 53 12.63 -5.02 1.14
CA PRO A 53 12.19 -5.62 2.39
C PRO A 53 11.60 -4.63 3.40
N THR A 54 11.71 -3.32 3.14
CA THR A 54 11.19 -2.24 4.00
C THR A 54 10.08 -1.43 3.33
N TYR A 55 9.48 -1.95 2.26
CA TYR A 55 8.46 -1.27 1.46
C TYR A 55 7.30 -0.73 2.29
N PHE A 56 6.77 -1.52 3.21
CA PHE A 56 5.59 -1.13 3.98
C PHE A 56 5.87 -0.03 5.00
N THR A 57 6.95 -0.15 5.77
CA THR A 57 7.26 0.82 6.83
C THR A 57 8.03 2.05 6.35
N ASN A 58 8.88 1.93 5.32
CA ASN A 58 9.72 3.02 4.84
C ASN A 58 9.20 3.73 3.60
N VAL A 59 8.34 3.08 2.81
CA VAL A 59 7.80 3.68 1.58
C VAL A 59 6.34 4.06 1.75
N VAL A 60 5.48 3.12 2.10
CA VAL A 60 4.02 3.35 2.16
C VAL A 60 3.60 4.13 3.41
N TYR A 61 3.99 3.64 4.59
CA TYR A 61 3.50 4.19 5.85
C TYR A 61 3.81 5.68 6.04
N PRO A 62 5.02 6.20 5.76
CA PRO A 62 5.33 7.62 5.94
C PRO A 62 4.44 8.55 5.10
N ILE A 63 3.90 8.05 4.00
CA ILE A 63 3.01 8.80 3.13
C ILE A 63 1.58 8.74 3.66
N ILE A 64 1.03 7.54 3.82
CA ILE A 64 -0.38 7.37 4.20
C ILE A 64 -0.69 7.89 5.61
N ASN A 65 0.28 7.85 6.51
CA ASN A 65 0.14 8.34 7.88
C ASN A 65 -0.14 9.85 7.98
N LYS A 66 0.11 10.60 6.92
CA LYS A 66 -0.17 12.05 6.87
C LYS A 66 -1.63 12.39 6.56
N TYR A 67 -2.41 11.43 6.10
CA TYR A 67 -3.73 11.66 5.51
C TYR A 67 -4.82 10.81 6.15
N LYS A 68 -6.04 11.32 6.17
CA LYS A 68 -7.23 10.55 6.57
C LYS A 68 -7.76 9.81 5.35
N LEU A 69 -7.51 8.52 5.30
CA LEU A 69 -7.94 7.61 4.25
C LEU A 69 -8.91 6.57 4.81
N GLY A 70 -9.89 6.18 4.02
CA GLY A 70 -10.85 5.16 4.42
C GLY A 70 -10.24 3.77 4.47
N TRP A 71 -9.53 3.40 3.42
CA TRP A 71 -8.74 2.15 3.37
C TRP A 71 -7.63 2.23 2.32
N ILE A 72 -6.74 1.25 2.39
CA ILE A 72 -5.73 0.93 1.39
C ILE A 72 -5.85 -0.54 1.03
N LEU A 73 -5.81 -0.87 -0.25
CA LEU A 73 -5.80 -2.24 -0.74
C LEU A 73 -4.46 -2.52 -1.42
N PHE A 74 -3.72 -3.49 -0.89
CA PHE A 74 -2.60 -4.09 -1.60
C PHE A 74 -3.12 -5.16 -2.54
N TRP A 75 -2.60 -5.21 -3.78
CA TRP A 75 -3.12 -6.14 -4.75
C TRP A 75 -2.95 -7.59 -4.31
N ARG A 76 -3.67 -8.48 -4.95
CA ARG A 76 -3.74 -9.90 -4.59
C ARG A 76 -2.44 -10.66 -4.81
N ASN A 77 -2.24 -11.71 -4.06
CA ASN A 77 -1.24 -12.73 -4.36
C ASN A 77 -1.86 -13.73 -5.35
N ALA A 78 -1.18 -13.97 -6.49
CA ALA A 78 -1.65 -14.92 -7.47
C ALA A 78 -1.52 -16.35 -6.94
N TRP A 79 -2.49 -17.17 -7.26
CA TRP A 79 -2.49 -18.61 -6.98
C TRP A 79 -2.13 -19.45 -8.23
N GLU A 80 -2.10 -18.81 -9.39
CA GLU A 80 -1.83 -19.46 -10.67
C GLU A 80 -0.37 -19.93 -10.73
N PRO A 81 -0.10 -21.19 -11.10
CA PRO A 81 1.27 -21.74 -11.13
C PRO A 81 2.21 -21.07 -12.11
N ASP A 82 1.67 -20.42 -13.15
CA ASP A 82 2.43 -19.68 -14.16
C ASP A 82 2.78 -18.24 -13.73
N LYS A 83 2.36 -17.83 -12.53
CA LYS A 83 2.59 -16.49 -11.98
C LYS A 83 3.30 -16.52 -10.62
N PRO A 84 4.46 -17.16 -10.49
CA PRO A 84 5.12 -17.37 -9.19
C PRO A 84 5.58 -16.09 -8.51
N ASN A 85 5.78 -15.01 -9.26
CA ASN A 85 6.27 -13.72 -8.76
C ASN A 85 5.18 -12.65 -8.66
N HIS A 86 3.94 -13.00 -8.96
CA HIS A 86 2.82 -12.06 -8.93
C HIS A 86 2.15 -12.06 -7.55
N TYR A 87 2.83 -11.46 -6.57
CA TYR A 87 2.32 -11.29 -5.21
C TYR A 87 2.70 -9.90 -4.67
N TYR A 88 1.88 -9.37 -3.79
CA TYR A 88 1.97 -8.00 -3.25
C TYR A 88 1.93 -7.95 -1.73
N LEU A 89 1.68 -9.07 -1.08
CA LEU A 89 1.82 -9.26 0.36
C LEU A 89 2.78 -10.42 0.64
N PRO A 90 3.60 -10.32 1.71
CA PRO A 90 4.59 -11.32 1.98
C PRO A 90 3.94 -12.66 2.37
N TYR A 91 4.57 -13.74 1.97
CA TYR A 91 4.31 -15.08 2.47
C TYR A 91 5.20 -15.37 3.68
N PRO A 92 4.89 -16.39 4.51
CA PRO A 92 5.73 -16.78 5.64
C PRO A 92 7.17 -17.09 5.21
N GLY A 93 8.15 -16.41 5.83
CA GLY A 93 9.57 -16.54 5.49
C GLY A 93 10.07 -15.56 4.42
N HIS A 94 9.19 -14.74 3.82
CA HIS A 94 9.63 -13.70 2.88
C HIS A 94 10.45 -12.61 3.58
N SER A 95 11.40 -12.00 2.86
CA SER A 95 12.30 -10.96 3.42
C SER A 95 11.55 -9.75 3.98
N SER A 96 10.36 -9.44 3.48
CA SER A 96 9.52 -8.32 3.95
C SER A 96 8.47 -8.73 5.00
N GLU A 97 8.46 -9.98 5.48
CA GLU A 97 7.46 -10.44 6.46
C GLU A 97 7.51 -9.64 7.75
N SER A 98 8.72 -9.42 8.29
CA SER A 98 8.91 -8.65 9.53
C SER A 98 8.46 -7.19 9.36
N ASP A 99 8.77 -6.59 8.22
CA ASP A 99 8.37 -5.22 7.89
C ASP A 99 6.85 -5.08 7.79
N PHE A 100 6.20 -6.05 7.14
CA PHE A 100 4.73 -6.06 7.05
C PHE A 100 4.06 -6.21 8.43
N LYS A 101 4.59 -7.08 9.29
CA LYS A 101 4.11 -7.21 10.68
C LYS A 101 4.23 -5.89 11.44
N GLN A 102 5.38 -5.22 11.34
CA GLN A 102 5.58 -3.91 11.93
C GLN A 102 4.61 -2.86 11.36
N PHE A 103 4.31 -2.92 10.08
CA PHE A 103 3.36 -2.02 9.42
C PHE A 103 1.94 -2.19 9.98
N VAL A 104 1.44 -3.42 10.09
CA VAL A 104 0.07 -3.66 10.60
C VAL A 104 -0.07 -3.35 12.10
N ASP A 105 1.04 -3.32 12.83
CA ASP A 105 1.07 -2.93 14.26
C ASP A 105 1.16 -1.41 14.46
N LYS A 106 1.29 -0.62 13.40
CA LYS A 106 1.33 0.84 13.50
C LYS A 106 0.00 1.40 13.98
N PRO A 107 0.03 2.50 14.77
CA PRO A 107 -1.19 3.21 15.15
C PRO A 107 -2.04 3.56 13.92
N LEU A 108 -3.36 3.44 14.04
CA LEU A 108 -4.35 3.72 13.00
C LEU A 108 -4.34 2.76 11.80
N ILE A 109 -3.52 1.73 11.78
CA ILE A 109 -3.61 0.64 10.82
C ILE A 109 -4.52 -0.44 11.41
N LEU A 110 -5.68 -0.64 10.77
CA LEU A 110 -6.63 -1.69 11.13
C LEU A 110 -6.69 -2.72 10.01
N THR A 111 -6.63 -3.98 10.37
CA THR A 111 -6.84 -5.09 9.43
C THR A 111 -8.31 -5.51 9.42
N ASN A 112 -8.72 -6.30 8.43
CA ASN A 112 -10.08 -6.86 8.41
C ASN A 112 -10.40 -7.63 9.69
N LYS A 113 -9.41 -8.31 10.27
CA LYS A 113 -9.58 -9.00 11.54
C LYS A 113 -9.97 -8.03 12.67
N ASP A 114 -9.32 -6.88 12.74
CA ASP A 114 -9.60 -5.88 13.78
C ASP A 114 -11.00 -5.29 13.62
N VAL A 115 -11.45 -5.10 12.37
CA VAL A 115 -12.75 -4.52 12.04
C VAL A 115 -13.89 -5.50 12.32
N TYR A 116 -13.74 -6.77 11.95
CA TYR A 116 -14.81 -7.77 12.05
C TYR A 116 -14.90 -8.50 13.39
N GLN A 117 -13.94 -8.30 14.29
CA GLN A 117 -13.96 -8.87 15.64
C GLN A 117 -14.52 -7.91 16.72
N GLN A 118 -14.99 -6.76 16.31
CA GLN A 118 -15.74 -5.85 17.17
C GLN A 118 -17.20 -6.32 17.28
#